data_a3adc59d6abbcc0a3a4ca158bf3b13c0
#
_entry.id   a3adc59d6abbcc0a3a4ca158bf3b13c0
#
_cell.length_a   1.000
_cell.length_b   1.000
_cell.length_c   1.000
_cell.angle_alpha   90.00
_cell.angle_beta   90.00
_cell.angle_gamma   90.00
#
_symmetry.space_group_name_H-M   'P 1'
#
loop_
_entity.id
_entity.type
_entity.pdbx_description
1 polymer ?
#
loop_
_entity_poly.entity_id
_entity_poly.type
_entity_poly.pdbx_seq_one_letter_code
_entity_poly.pdbx_strand_id
1 'polypeptide(L)'
;MPLDKKRGTGEIPVELTQTSLRSTPKLDEESPFQTMMASFDAAARRLGLSATEYELLRKSDREIAISVPIHTDDGDLRILDGYRIQHNAGLGPFLGPLRIDGELRLTELRALAAWMTWKCALLNIPFGGAAGGVIVDRNSISRAELERAVRRWTANLIGDIGPDRDVLTPEFADDADLMAWAVDTLAGHTDGAANSAVVGKPSEMAGSTGHEDAVAQGL
;
A
#
# COMPACT_ATOMS: atom_id res chain seq x y z
N MET A 1 1.57 -42.53 28.04
CA MET A 1 1.85 -42.25 26.64
C MET A 1 2.33 -40.78 26.58
N PRO A 2 3.63 -40.50 26.47
CA PRO A 2 4.17 -39.13 26.54
C PRO A 2 4.04 -38.44 25.18
N LEU A 3 3.54 -37.21 25.19
CA LEU A 3 3.48 -36.30 24.06
C LEU A 3 4.87 -35.85 23.70
N ASP A 4 5.37 -36.26 22.56
CA ASP A 4 6.65 -35.87 21.99
C ASP A 4 6.57 -34.41 21.50
N LYS A 5 7.14 -33.49 22.29
CA LYS A 5 7.32 -32.10 21.92
C LYS A 5 8.55 -31.96 21.02
N LYS A 6 8.41 -32.24 19.74
CA LYS A 6 9.35 -31.72 18.74
C LYS A 6 9.07 -30.23 18.53
N ARG A 7 9.78 -29.38 19.29
CA ARG A 7 9.98 -27.98 18.89
C ARG A 7 10.83 -28.00 17.62
N GLY A 8 10.22 -27.74 16.49
CA GLY A 8 10.94 -27.41 15.28
C GLY A 8 11.71 -26.12 15.52
N THR A 9 13.01 -26.20 15.66
CA THR A 9 13.92 -25.08 15.51
C THR A 9 13.82 -24.66 14.05
N GLY A 10 12.96 -23.67 13.77
CA GLY A 10 12.85 -23.06 12.45
C GLY A 10 14.17 -22.35 12.13
N GLU A 11 15.04 -23.06 11.46
CA GLU A 11 16.23 -22.44 10.87
C GLU A 11 15.74 -21.50 9.75
N ILE A 12 16.19 -20.24 9.79
CA ILE A 12 16.06 -19.28 8.68
C ILE A 12 16.67 -19.98 7.46
N PRO A 13 15.99 -19.97 6.30
CA PRO A 13 16.45 -20.68 5.11
C PRO A 13 17.93 -20.44 4.84
N VAL A 14 18.70 -21.51 4.58
CA VAL A 14 20.16 -21.52 4.42
C VAL A 14 20.64 -20.58 3.30
N GLU A 15 19.81 -20.23 2.34
CA GLU A 15 20.10 -19.24 1.29
C GLU A 15 20.37 -17.83 1.86
N LEU A 16 19.94 -17.53 3.08
CA LEU A 16 20.15 -16.23 3.72
C LEU A 16 21.53 -16.10 4.42
N THR A 17 22.31 -17.15 4.50
CA THR A 17 23.53 -17.19 5.32
C THR A 17 24.80 -16.68 4.63
N GLN A 18 24.78 -16.37 3.32
CA GLN A 18 26.00 -16.05 2.55
C GLN A 18 26.11 -14.64 1.97
N THR A 19 25.14 -13.75 2.19
CA THR A 19 25.27 -12.38 1.68
C THR A 19 26.12 -11.54 2.63
N SER A 20 27.27 -11.07 2.16
CA SER A 20 28.23 -10.30 2.95
C SER A 20 27.56 -9.03 3.52
N LEU A 21 27.69 -8.82 4.82
CA LEU A 21 27.15 -7.69 5.59
C LEU A 21 27.74 -6.31 5.21
N ARG A 22 28.48 -6.18 4.11
CA ARG A 22 29.26 -4.99 3.76
C ARG A 22 28.83 -4.26 2.49
N SER A 23 27.83 -4.75 1.75
CA SER A 23 27.31 -4.02 0.60
C SER A 23 25.90 -3.53 0.87
N THR A 24 25.66 -2.25 0.70
CA THR A 24 24.31 -1.70 0.57
C THR A 24 23.64 -2.44 -0.59
N PRO A 25 22.45 -3.03 -0.43
CA PRO A 25 21.77 -3.65 -1.54
C PRO A 25 21.62 -2.62 -2.66
N LYS A 26 22.08 -2.95 -3.88
CA LYS A 26 21.78 -2.13 -5.04
C LYS A 26 20.30 -2.27 -5.33
N LEU A 27 19.63 -1.17 -5.60
CA LEU A 27 18.26 -1.19 -6.11
C LEU A 27 18.23 -2.03 -7.39
N ASP A 28 17.45 -3.10 -7.36
CA ASP A 28 17.11 -3.86 -8.53
C ASP A 28 15.85 -3.25 -9.13
N GLU A 29 16.02 -2.47 -10.20
CA GLU A 29 14.92 -1.80 -10.89
C GLU A 29 13.94 -2.79 -11.53
N GLU A 30 14.39 -4.03 -11.81
CA GLU A 30 13.53 -5.09 -12.34
C GLU A 30 12.64 -5.74 -11.27
N SER A 31 13.02 -5.67 -9.99
CA SER A 31 12.24 -6.24 -8.89
C SER A 31 12.38 -5.45 -7.58
N PRO A 32 11.68 -4.32 -7.45
CA PRO A 32 11.69 -3.50 -6.22
C PRO A 32 11.33 -4.30 -4.96
N PHE A 33 10.41 -5.25 -5.10
CA PHE A 33 10.02 -6.14 -4.00
C PHE A 33 11.19 -7.01 -3.52
N GLN A 34 11.96 -7.61 -4.43
CA GLN A 34 13.09 -8.45 -4.03
C GLN A 34 14.18 -7.64 -3.34
N THR A 35 14.51 -6.47 -3.86
CA THR A 35 15.49 -5.55 -3.25
C THR A 35 15.08 -5.15 -1.84
N MET A 36 13.83 -4.78 -1.67
CA MET A 36 13.26 -4.44 -0.38
C MET A 36 13.30 -5.62 0.58
N MET A 37 12.92 -6.82 0.14
CA MET A 37 12.95 -8.02 0.96
C MET A 37 14.38 -8.40 1.36
N ALA A 38 15.36 -8.23 0.48
CA ALA A 38 16.77 -8.45 0.83
C ALA A 38 17.26 -7.51 1.93
N SER A 39 16.81 -6.24 1.90
CA SER A 39 17.10 -5.27 2.97
C SER A 39 16.44 -5.64 4.29
N PHE A 40 15.18 -6.06 4.25
CA PHE A 40 14.47 -6.57 5.42
C PHE A 40 15.14 -7.82 6.00
N ASP A 41 15.52 -8.78 5.16
CA ASP A 41 16.21 -10.01 5.58
C ASP A 41 17.54 -9.70 6.26
N ALA A 42 18.28 -8.71 5.74
CA ALA A 42 19.54 -8.27 6.38
C ALA A 42 19.29 -7.63 7.75
N ALA A 43 18.26 -6.80 7.88
CA ALA A 43 17.88 -6.17 9.13
C ALA A 43 17.38 -7.20 10.16
N ALA A 44 16.53 -8.14 9.76
CA ALA A 44 16.00 -9.20 10.60
C ALA A 44 17.14 -10.06 11.23
N ARG A 45 18.12 -10.43 10.41
CA ARG A 45 19.31 -11.15 10.89
C ARG A 45 20.12 -10.35 11.91
N ARG A 46 20.32 -9.04 11.67
CA ARG A 46 21.07 -8.17 12.60
C ARG A 46 20.34 -8.00 13.93
N LEU A 47 19.03 -7.99 13.91
CA LEU A 47 18.16 -7.89 15.10
C LEU A 47 18.00 -9.23 15.82
N GLY A 48 18.38 -10.34 15.19
CA GLY A 48 18.21 -11.68 15.76
C GLY A 48 16.74 -12.10 15.91
N LEU A 49 15.89 -11.68 14.95
CA LEU A 49 14.46 -12.01 14.99
C LEU A 49 14.26 -13.53 14.98
N SER A 50 13.32 -14.00 15.78
CA SER A 50 12.82 -15.37 15.72
C SER A 50 12.09 -15.62 14.38
N ALA A 51 11.94 -16.90 13.99
CA ALA A 51 11.20 -17.25 12.77
C ALA A 51 9.76 -16.71 12.76
N THR A 52 9.10 -16.68 13.92
CA THR A 52 7.73 -16.15 14.05
C THR A 52 7.69 -14.63 13.87
N GLU A 53 8.59 -13.89 14.50
CA GLU A 53 8.70 -12.43 14.34
C GLU A 53 9.05 -12.06 12.89
N TYR A 54 9.96 -12.81 12.28
CA TYR A 54 10.32 -12.64 10.88
C TYR A 54 9.10 -12.79 9.94
N GLU A 55 8.33 -13.88 10.09
CA GLU A 55 7.14 -14.12 9.28
C GLU A 55 6.04 -13.08 9.52
N LEU A 56 5.84 -12.67 10.78
CA LEU A 56 4.87 -11.65 11.16
C LEU A 56 5.16 -10.28 10.50
N LEU A 57 6.42 -9.89 10.44
CA LEU A 57 6.83 -8.61 9.88
C LEU A 57 7.01 -8.64 8.36
N ARG A 58 7.04 -9.82 7.76
CA ARG A 58 7.26 -10.02 6.32
C ARG A 58 5.97 -10.12 5.52
N LYS A 59 4.94 -10.69 6.11
CA LYS A 59 3.66 -10.96 5.42
C LYS A 59 2.68 -9.81 5.61
N SER A 60 1.89 -9.57 4.57
CA SER A 60 0.75 -8.67 4.68
C SER A 60 -0.35 -9.29 5.55
N ASP A 61 -1.00 -8.49 6.38
CA ASP A 61 -2.16 -8.89 7.18
C ASP A 61 -3.33 -9.29 6.28
N ARG A 62 -3.56 -8.51 5.21
CA ARG A 62 -4.66 -8.75 4.26
C ARG A 62 -4.29 -8.31 2.84
N GLU A 63 -4.81 -9.04 1.88
CA GLU A 63 -4.77 -8.68 0.46
C GLU A 63 -6.18 -8.76 -0.11
N ILE A 64 -6.68 -7.65 -0.65
CA ILE A 64 -8.03 -7.53 -1.18
C ILE A 64 -7.92 -7.37 -2.69
N ALA A 65 -8.45 -8.34 -3.44
CA ALA A 65 -8.62 -8.24 -4.89
C ALA A 65 -10.00 -7.65 -5.20
N ILE A 66 -10.04 -6.71 -6.12
CA ILE A 66 -11.21 -5.89 -6.43
C ILE A 66 -11.46 -5.95 -7.93
N SER A 67 -12.64 -6.37 -8.33
CA SER A 67 -13.11 -6.20 -9.71
C SER A 67 -13.69 -4.80 -9.88
N VAL A 68 -13.18 -4.05 -10.86
CA VAL A 68 -13.54 -2.65 -11.12
C VAL A 68 -14.20 -2.53 -12.49
N PRO A 69 -15.52 -2.85 -12.61
CA PRO A 69 -16.25 -2.62 -13.84
C PRO A 69 -16.53 -1.13 -14.05
N ILE A 70 -16.22 -0.64 -15.25
CA ILE A 70 -16.49 0.72 -15.70
C ILE A 70 -17.17 0.68 -17.07
N HIS A 71 -18.01 1.68 -17.34
CA HIS A 71 -18.43 1.96 -18.70
C HIS A 71 -17.40 2.85 -19.37
N THR A 72 -16.99 2.49 -20.60
CA THR A 72 -16.17 3.34 -21.46
C THR A 72 -17.00 4.51 -21.98
N ASP A 73 -16.34 5.52 -22.55
CA ASP A 73 -17.04 6.65 -23.14
C ASP A 73 -17.86 6.26 -24.40
N ASP A 74 -17.48 5.14 -25.03
CA ASP A 74 -18.23 4.55 -26.14
C ASP A 74 -19.44 3.70 -25.70
N GLY A 75 -19.60 3.52 -24.37
CA GLY A 75 -20.72 2.78 -23.78
C GLY A 75 -20.46 1.30 -23.51
N ASP A 76 -19.29 0.79 -23.86
CA ASP A 76 -18.90 -0.58 -23.60
C ASP A 76 -18.58 -0.81 -22.11
N LEU A 77 -18.69 -2.06 -21.66
CA LEU A 77 -18.29 -2.47 -20.33
C LEU A 77 -16.84 -2.98 -20.35
N ARG A 78 -15.97 -2.35 -19.56
CA ARG A 78 -14.59 -2.80 -19.31
C ARG A 78 -14.42 -3.18 -17.84
N ILE A 79 -13.78 -4.31 -17.57
CA ILE A 79 -13.49 -4.76 -16.21
C ILE A 79 -11.99 -4.61 -15.98
N LEU A 80 -11.64 -3.82 -14.97
CA LEU A 80 -10.25 -3.62 -14.55
C LEU A 80 -9.98 -4.40 -13.27
N ASP A 81 -8.72 -4.80 -13.08
CA ASP A 81 -8.26 -5.41 -11.84
C ASP A 81 -7.78 -4.34 -10.87
N GLY A 82 -8.20 -4.43 -9.63
CA GLY A 82 -7.77 -3.57 -8.55
C GLY A 82 -7.33 -4.36 -7.33
N TYR A 83 -6.50 -3.74 -6.50
CA TYR A 83 -5.99 -4.36 -5.28
C TYR A 83 -5.87 -3.35 -4.15
N ARG A 84 -6.01 -3.83 -2.90
CA ARG A 84 -5.56 -3.13 -1.69
C ARG A 84 -4.80 -4.12 -0.82
N ILE A 85 -3.54 -3.82 -0.54
CA ILE A 85 -2.65 -4.60 0.32
C ILE A 85 -2.53 -3.85 1.63
N GLN A 86 -2.90 -4.49 2.72
CA GLN A 86 -2.78 -4.03 4.10
C GLN A 86 -1.66 -4.84 4.74
N HIS A 87 -0.48 -4.21 4.91
CA HIS A 87 0.72 -4.95 5.28
C HIS A 87 0.78 -5.20 6.79
N ASN A 88 0.75 -4.17 7.61
CA ASN A 88 0.87 -4.34 9.06
C ASN A 88 0.25 -3.15 9.80
N ALA A 89 -0.60 -3.40 10.78
CA ALA A 89 -1.29 -2.41 11.60
C ALA A 89 -0.71 -2.29 13.03
N GLY A 90 0.46 -2.83 13.31
CA GLY A 90 1.04 -2.88 14.66
C GLY A 90 1.29 -1.52 15.30
N LEU A 91 1.46 -0.45 14.52
CA LEU A 91 1.65 0.92 15.00
C LEU A 91 0.37 1.77 14.94
N GLY A 92 -0.65 1.34 14.23
CA GLY A 92 -1.90 2.09 14.05
C GLY A 92 -2.63 1.73 12.76
N PRO A 93 -3.64 2.52 12.35
CA PRO A 93 -4.37 2.31 11.13
C PRO A 93 -3.46 2.18 9.91
N PHE A 94 -3.86 1.41 8.92
CA PHE A 94 -3.12 1.33 7.66
C PHE A 94 -3.05 2.70 6.98
N LEU A 95 -1.95 2.99 6.31
CA LEU A 95 -1.73 4.22 5.55
C LEU A 95 -0.99 3.87 4.26
N GLY A 96 -1.47 4.36 3.13
CA GLY A 96 -0.72 4.16 1.90
C GLY A 96 -1.42 4.57 0.61
N PRO A 97 -0.65 4.58 -0.51
CA PRO A 97 -1.08 5.18 -1.76
C PRO A 97 -2.14 4.36 -2.51
N LEU A 98 -2.81 5.08 -3.42
CA LEU A 98 -3.54 4.54 -4.56
C LEU A 98 -2.71 4.80 -5.81
N ARG A 99 -2.31 3.75 -6.53
CA ARG A 99 -1.56 3.80 -7.77
C ARG A 99 -2.41 3.39 -8.97
N ILE A 100 -2.26 4.11 -10.08
CA ILE A 100 -2.90 3.78 -11.35
C ILE A 100 -1.79 3.55 -12.37
N ASP A 101 -1.63 2.31 -12.82
CA ASP A 101 -0.54 1.94 -13.71
C ASP A 101 -0.90 0.64 -14.46
N GLY A 102 -0.71 0.62 -15.77
CA GLY A 102 -1.03 -0.55 -16.62
C GLY A 102 -0.08 -1.73 -16.45
N GLU A 103 1.12 -1.48 -15.93
CA GLU A 103 2.13 -2.51 -15.68
C GLU A 103 2.21 -2.90 -14.20
N LEU A 104 1.31 -2.38 -13.36
CA LEU A 104 1.28 -2.60 -11.92
C LEU A 104 1.16 -4.09 -11.59
N ARG A 105 2.08 -4.58 -10.77
CA ARG A 105 2.09 -5.96 -10.30
C ARG A 105 1.75 -6.05 -8.82
N LEU A 106 1.12 -7.15 -8.44
CA LEU A 106 0.79 -7.41 -7.04
C LEU A 106 2.04 -7.42 -6.14
N THR A 107 3.18 -7.88 -6.66
CA THR A 107 4.46 -7.86 -5.95
C THR A 107 4.94 -6.45 -5.64
N GLU A 108 4.69 -5.49 -6.52
CA GLU A 108 5.03 -4.08 -6.30
C GLU A 108 4.13 -3.45 -5.23
N LEU A 109 2.84 -3.75 -5.25
CA LEU A 109 1.92 -3.29 -4.21
C LEU A 109 2.28 -3.85 -2.83
N ARG A 110 2.71 -5.12 -2.76
CA ARG A 110 3.24 -5.70 -1.52
C ARG A 110 4.49 -4.96 -1.03
N ALA A 111 5.39 -4.60 -1.94
CA ALA A 111 6.58 -3.81 -1.62
C ALA A 111 6.22 -2.43 -1.10
N LEU A 112 5.34 -1.71 -1.79
CA LEU A 112 4.90 -0.38 -1.39
C LEU A 112 4.21 -0.41 -0.02
N ALA A 113 3.34 -1.39 0.22
CA ALA A 113 2.65 -1.55 1.49
C ALA A 113 3.63 -1.80 2.67
N ALA A 114 4.62 -2.68 2.47
CA ALA A 114 5.65 -2.94 3.45
C ALA A 114 6.54 -1.71 3.69
N TRP A 115 6.92 -1.00 2.63
CA TRP A 115 7.67 0.26 2.74
C TRP A 115 6.94 1.31 3.55
N MET A 116 5.63 1.44 3.36
CA MET A 116 4.82 2.35 4.16
C MET A 116 4.87 1.99 5.64
N THR A 117 4.76 0.71 6.01
CA THR A 117 4.92 0.27 7.39
C THR A 117 6.28 0.71 7.97
N TRP A 118 7.35 0.51 7.23
CA TRP A 118 8.69 0.82 7.72
C TRP A 118 8.99 2.32 7.74
N LYS A 119 8.48 3.09 6.79
CA LYS A 119 8.55 4.56 6.82
C LYS A 119 7.84 5.12 8.05
N CYS A 120 6.62 4.65 8.34
CA CYS A 120 5.88 5.07 9.53
C CYS A 120 6.63 4.71 10.82
N ALA A 121 7.18 3.49 10.89
CA ALA A 121 7.97 3.04 12.03
C ALA A 121 9.24 3.87 12.23
N LEU A 122 9.98 4.16 11.14
CA LEU A 122 11.21 4.95 11.17
C LEU A 122 10.97 6.37 11.70
N LEU A 123 9.86 6.99 11.31
CA LEU A 123 9.48 8.35 11.69
C LEU A 123 8.64 8.40 12.98
N ASN A 124 8.40 7.24 13.60
CA ASN A 124 7.54 7.11 14.79
C ASN A 124 6.13 7.72 14.56
N ILE A 125 5.58 7.52 13.37
CA ILE A 125 4.22 7.95 13.01
C ILE A 125 3.26 6.80 13.39
N PRO A 126 2.13 7.07 14.09
CA PRO A 126 1.24 6.04 14.61
C PRO A 126 0.31 5.48 13.50
N PHE A 127 0.92 5.00 12.43
CA PHE A 127 0.26 4.36 11.31
C PHE A 127 0.97 3.06 10.91
N GLY A 128 0.18 2.14 10.40
CA GLY A 128 0.66 0.97 9.70
C GLY A 128 0.93 1.26 8.22
N GLY A 129 1.09 0.21 7.41
CA GLY A 129 1.37 0.37 5.99
C GLY A 129 0.38 -0.35 5.09
N ALA A 130 -0.03 0.32 4.03
CA ALA A 130 -0.81 -0.24 2.94
C ALA A 130 -0.36 0.29 1.58
N ALA A 131 -0.83 -0.35 0.52
CA ALA A 131 -0.80 0.19 -0.84
C ALA A 131 -1.96 -0.38 -1.64
N GLY A 132 -2.48 0.37 -2.58
CA GLY A 132 -3.52 -0.10 -3.48
C GLY A 132 -3.30 0.38 -4.90
N GLY A 133 -4.05 -0.16 -5.82
CA GLY A 133 -3.99 0.29 -7.20
C GLY A 133 -5.04 -0.31 -8.08
N VAL A 134 -5.16 0.28 -9.26
CA VAL A 134 -5.95 -0.23 -10.38
C VAL A 134 -5.02 -0.44 -11.57
N ILE A 135 -5.10 -1.61 -12.18
CA ILE A 135 -4.26 -1.97 -13.34
C ILE A 135 -4.90 -1.40 -14.59
N VAL A 136 -4.44 -0.25 -14.99
CA VAL A 136 -4.83 0.39 -16.24
C VAL A 136 -3.79 1.43 -16.66
N ASP A 137 -3.44 1.46 -17.93
CA ASP A 137 -2.61 2.53 -18.48
C ASP A 137 -3.44 3.83 -18.55
N ARG A 138 -2.98 4.86 -17.84
CA ARG A 138 -3.63 6.20 -17.81
C ARG A 138 -3.80 6.80 -19.20
N ASN A 139 -2.90 6.49 -20.15
CA ASN A 139 -2.98 6.98 -21.52
C ASN A 139 -4.01 6.22 -22.36
N SER A 140 -4.50 5.06 -21.89
CA SER A 140 -5.48 4.22 -22.59
C SER A 140 -6.93 4.48 -22.22
N ILE A 141 -7.17 5.39 -21.27
CA ILE A 141 -8.52 5.75 -20.79
C ILE A 141 -8.67 7.26 -20.67
N SER A 142 -9.91 7.74 -20.81
CA SER A 142 -10.24 9.14 -20.59
C SER A 142 -10.20 9.51 -19.09
N ARG A 143 -10.15 10.83 -18.80
CA ARG A 143 -10.26 11.31 -17.42
C ARG A 143 -11.59 10.88 -16.77
N ALA A 144 -12.68 10.85 -17.54
CA ALA A 144 -13.99 10.42 -17.04
C ALA A 144 -14.04 8.90 -16.75
N GLU A 145 -13.37 8.09 -17.56
CA GLU A 145 -13.20 6.66 -17.32
C GLU A 145 -12.32 6.41 -16.09
N LEU A 146 -11.23 7.16 -15.93
CA LEU A 146 -10.37 7.10 -14.75
C LEU A 146 -11.16 7.47 -13.48
N GLU A 147 -11.95 8.53 -13.52
CA GLU A 147 -12.85 8.89 -12.40
C GLU A 147 -13.79 7.75 -12.04
N ARG A 148 -14.45 7.13 -13.03
CA ARG A 148 -15.33 5.97 -12.81
C ARG A 148 -14.56 4.81 -12.16
N ALA A 149 -13.32 4.55 -12.60
CA ALA A 149 -12.48 3.49 -12.05
C ALA A 149 -12.13 3.75 -10.59
N VAL A 150 -11.66 4.96 -10.25
CA VAL A 150 -11.30 5.32 -8.87
C VAL A 150 -12.52 5.28 -7.96
N ARG A 151 -13.63 5.85 -8.38
CA ARG A 151 -14.89 5.80 -7.62
C ARG A 151 -15.37 4.37 -7.38
N ARG A 152 -15.31 3.51 -8.40
CA ARG A 152 -15.70 2.11 -8.27
C ARG A 152 -14.77 1.32 -7.37
N TRP A 153 -13.45 1.53 -7.48
CA TRP A 153 -12.47 0.93 -6.61
C TRP A 153 -12.69 1.35 -5.14
N THR A 154 -12.85 2.64 -4.89
CA THR A 154 -13.13 3.19 -3.55
C THR A 154 -14.44 2.65 -2.98
N ALA A 155 -15.51 2.57 -3.78
CA ALA A 155 -16.80 2.07 -3.35
C ALA A 155 -16.73 0.60 -2.88
N ASN A 156 -15.89 -0.22 -3.49
CA ASN A 156 -15.68 -1.60 -3.05
C ASN A 156 -14.92 -1.71 -1.70
N LEU A 157 -14.26 -0.63 -1.27
CA LEU A 157 -13.47 -0.56 -0.04
C LEU A 157 -14.11 0.28 1.08
N ILE A 158 -15.36 0.70 0.95
CA ILE A 158 -16.05 1.56 1.94
C ILE A 158 -16.00 0.94 3.35
N GLY A 159 -16.12 -0.37 3.46
CA GLY A 159 -16.03 -1.09 4.74
C GLY A 159 -14.62 -1.14 5.34
N ASP A 160 -13.60 -0.97 4.52
CA ASP A 160 -12.18 -1.09 4.90
C ASP A 160 -11.52 0.28 5.11
N ILE A 161 -11.84 1.28 4.28
CA ILE A 161 -11.28 2.64 4.36
C ILE A 161 -11.94 3.42 5.50
N GLY A 162 -11.12 4.12 6.26
CA GLY A 162 -11.57 4.97 7.36
C GLY A 162 -10.40 5.47 8.20
N PRO A 163 -10.58 6.57 8.97
CA PRO A 163 -9.49 7.19 9.73
C PRO A 163 -8.86 6.27 10.77
N ASP A 164 -9.65 5.33 11.31
CA ASP A 164 -9.22 4.37 12.33
C ASP A 164 -8.88 2.99 11.76
N ARG A 165 -8.92 2.83 10.43
CA ARG A 165 -8.75 1.53 9.76
C ARG A 165 -7.68 1.59 8.68
N ASP A 166 -7.95 2.34 7.60
CA ASP A 166 -7.08 2.43 6.43
C ASP A 166 -7.23 3.81 5.77
N VAL A 167 -6.15 4.56 5.73
CA VAL A 167 -6.11 5.93 5.21
C VAL A 167 -5.46 5.94 3.84
N LEU A 168 -6.13 6.54 2.87
CA LEU A 168 -5.62 6.70 1.51
C LEU A 168 -4.69 7.90 1.38
N THR A 169 -3.62 7.73 0.61
CA THR A 169 -2.75 8.82 0.17
C THR A 169 -2.61 8.80 -1.36
N PRO A 170 -2.23 9.90 -2.00
CA PRO A 170 -1.80 9.86 -3.39
C PRO A 170 -0.46 9.13 -3.51
N GLU A 171 -0.19 8.57 -4.69
CA GLU A 171 1.15 8.07 -5.05
C GLU A 171 2.06 9.24 -5.44
N PHE A 172 1.54 10.14 -6.28
CA PHE A 172 2.26 11.31 -6.79
C PHE A 172 1.56 12.62 -6.40
N ALA A 173 2.29 13.72 -6.42
CA ALA A 173 1.77 15.04 -6.03
C ALA A 173 0.61 15.53 -6.93
N ASP A 174 0.58 15.11 -8.19
CA ASP A 174 -0.45 15.43 -9.17
C ASP A 174 -1.70 14.52 -9.10
N ASP A 175 -1.74 13.58 -8.17
CA ASP A 175 -2.88 12.66 -7.97
C ASP A 175 -4.00 13.26 -7.07
N ALA A 176 -4.02 14.58 -6.84
CA ALA A 176 -5.03 15.23 -6.02
C ALA A 176 -6.47 14.97 -6.51
N ASP A 177 -6.69 14.88 -7.82
CA ASP A 177 -7.98 14.51 -8.41
C ASP A 177 -8.44 13.10 -7.98
N LEU A 178 -7.54 12.13 -7.95
CA LEU A 178 -7.86 10.78 -7.50
C LEU A 178 -8.34 10.78 -6.05
N MET A 179 -7.69 11.58 -5.22
CA MET A 179 -8.06 11.73 -3.81
C MET A 179 -9.39 12.48 -3.65
N ALA A 180 -9.65 13.47 -4.50
CA ALA A 180 -10.95 14.16 -4.55
C ALA A 180 -12.10 13.20 -4.87
N TRP A 181 -11.94 12.35 -5.87
CA TRP A 181 -12.95 11.35 -6.24
C TRP A 181 -13.13 10.28 -5.16
N ALA A 182 -12.04 9.89 -4.50
CA ALA A 182 -12.09 8.93 -3.40
C ALA A 182 -12.85 9.51 -2.20
N VAL A 183 -12.50 10.72 -1.73
CA VAL A 183 -13.17 11.33 -0.58
C VAL A 183 -14.65 11.62 -0.84
N ASP A 184 -14.98 12.09 -2.06
CA ASP A 184 -16.37 12.33 -2.45
C ASP A 184 -17.20 11.02 -2.47
N THR A 185 -16.60 9.93 -2.96
CA THR A 185 -17.24 8.60 -2.93
C THR A 185 -17.47 8.11 -1.49
N LEU A 186 -16.50 8.28 -0.61
CA LEU A 186 -16.62 7.90 0.80
C LEU A 186 -17.64 8.75 1.54
N ALA A 187 -17.74 10.06 1.25
CA ALA A 187 -18.63 10.99 1.93
C ALA A 187 -20.10 10.59 1.80
N GLY A 188 -20.47 9.98 0.69
CA GLY A 188 -21.82 9.45 0.49
C GLY A 188 -22.19 8.23 1.34
N HIS A 189 -21.20 7.64 2.03
CA HIS A 189 -21.36 6.37 2.75
C HIS A 189 -20.84 6.40 4.20
N THR A 190 -20.23 7.50 4.62
CA THR A 190 -19.63 7.62 5.96
C THR A 190 -20.08 8.92 6.61
N ASP A 191 -20.55 8.85 7.86
CA ASP A 191 -21.04 10.00 8.62
C ASP A 191 -19.91 10.98 9.00
N GLY A 192 -19.42 11.76 8.00
CA GLY A 192 -18.43 12.82 8.18
C GLY A 192 -16.97 12.37 8.33
N ALA A 193 -16.69 11.08 8.41
CA ALA A 193 -15.32 10.56 8.59
C ALA A 193 -14.48 10.53 7.29
N ALA A 194 -15.09 10.73 6.11
CA ALA A 194 -14.42 10.65 4.81
C ALA A 194 -13.19 11.56 4.71
N ASN A 195 -13.30 12.79 5.22
CA ASN A 195 -12.21 13.76 5.14
C ASN A 195 -10.94 13.32 5.88
N SER A 196 -11.08 12.61 6.98
CA SER A 196 -9.95 12.10 7.76
C SER A 196 -9.39 10.79 7.21
N ALA A 197 -10.11 10.14 6.28
CA ALA A 197 -9.71 8.87 5.67
C ALA A 197 -8.88 9.06 4.38
N VAL A 198 -8.72 10.30 3.88
CA VAL A 198 -8.00 10.58 2.62
C VAL A 198 -7.08 11.78 2.80
N VAL A 199 -5.79 11.57 2.58
CA VAL A 199 -4.74 12.60 2.59
C VAL A 199 -4.45 13.05 1.16
N GLY A 200 -3.89 14.24 0.97
CA GLY A 200 -3.48 14.74 -0.35
C GLY A 200 -4.63 15.15 -1.28
N LYS A 201 -5.83 15.33 -0.75
CA LYS A 201 -6.95 15.91 -1.49
C LYS A 201 -6.79 17.41 -1.64
N PRO A 202 -7.46 18.06 -2.62
CA PRO A 202 -7.41 19.51 -2.82
C PRO A 202 -7.77 20.30 -1.56
N SER A 203 -7.19 21.49 -1.41
CA SER A 203 -7.44 22.40 -0.26
C SER A 203 -8.92 22.76 -0.11
N GLU A 204 -9.62 22.92 -1.22
CA GLU A 204 -11.08 23.22 -1.29
C GLU A 204 -11.93 22.10 -0.69
N MET A 205 -11.38 20.88 -0.62
CA MET A 205 -12.00 19.69 -0.01
C MET A 205 -11.42 19.37 1.38
N ALA A 206 -11.00 20.40 2.12
CA ALA A 206 -10.35 20.31 3.42
C ALA A 206 -9.01 19.54 3.37
N GLY A 207 -8.25 19.68 2.27
CA GLY A 207 -6.88 19.21 2.15
C GLY A 207 -5.91 20.05 3.00
N SER A 208 -4.80 19.46 3.42
CA SER A 208 -3.74 20.16 4.16
C SER A 208 -2.91 21.01 3.21
N THR A 209 -2.66 22.26 3.57
CA THR A 209 -1.73 23.13 2.84
C THR A 209 -0.29 22.61 2.97
N GLY A 210 0.50 22.76 1.89
CA GLY A 210 1.92 22.33 1.86
C GLY A 210 2.14 20.85 1.61
N HIS A 211 1.09 20.08 1.34
CA HIS A 211 1.23 18.65 1.01
C HIS A 211 2.04 18.46 -0.29
N GLU A 212 1.80 19.31 -1.29
CA GLU A 212 2.48 19.25 -2.60
C GLU A 212 4.00 19.45 -2.48
N ASP A 213 4.43 20.32 -1.56
CA ASP A 213 5.84 20.66 -1.34
C ASP A 213 6.53 19.75 -0.31
N ALA A 214 5.77 18.92 0.42
CA ALA A 214 6.29 18.18 1.57
C ALA A 214 7.47 17.27 1.25
N VAL A 215 7.47 16.64 0.08
CA VAL A 215 8.58 15.77 -0.37
C VAL A 215 9.84 16.61 -0.63
N ALA A 216 9.71 17.74 -1.32
CA ALA A 216 10.83 18.62 -1.61
C ALA A 216 11.40 19.27 -0.34
N GLN A 217 10.55 19.58 0.64
CA GLN A 217 10.99 20.12 1.94
C GLN A 217 11.69 19.06 2.83
N GLY A 218 11.41 17.77 2.61
CA GLY A 218 12.02 16.67 3.35
C GLY A 218 13.38 16.22 2.81
N LEU A 219 13.75 16.65 1.60
CA LEU A 219 15.02 16.33 0.95
C LEU A 219 16.12 17.34 1.34
#